data_1295b4382af788d8cd07ae76ad6eef34
#
_entry.id   1295b4382af788d8cd07ae76ad6eef34
#
_cell.length_a   1.000
_cell.length_b   1.000
_cell.length_c   1.000
_cell.angle_alpha   90.00
_cell.angle_beta   90.00
_cell.angle_gamma   90.00
#
_symmetry.space_group_name_H-M   'P 1'
#
loop_
_entity.id
_entity.type
_entity.pdbx_description
1 polymer ?
#
loop_
_entity_poly.entity_id
_entity_poly.type
_entity_poly.pdbx_seq_one_letter_code
_entity_poly.pdbx_strand_id
1 'polypeptide(L)'
;KFKKLDGLIHNAAILGTQMPIDQYDIKLWYSTLQINLSAPFMLTQFLIPALMKSDDARILFLSSTVGRKARAYWGAYSVSKFGIEGFAKTLSEELEKTQITVNTINPGKIRTEMRRTAYPAEDASTVPKPEEKSSIIVYLLSNEGSKINGEQLTIAKPD
;
A
#
# COMPACT_ATOMS: atom_id res chain seq x y z
N LYS A 1 22.23 -5.61 11.29
CA LYS A 1 22.51 -4.71 12.42
C LYS A 1 21.36 -4.72 13.44
N PHE A 2 20.11 -4.78 12.97
CA PHE A 2 18.93 -4.92 13.82
C PHE A 2 18.54 -6.39 13.96
N LYS A 3 18.30 -6.85 15.19
CA LYS A 3 17.95 -8.26 15.46
C LYS A 3 16.43 -8.49 15.41
N LYS A 4 15.65 -7.44 15.52
CA LYS A 4 14.21 -7.41 15.64
C LYS A 4 13.65 -6.24 14.82
N LEU A 5 12.45 -6.39 14.27
CA LEU A 5 11.72 -5.37 13.53
C LEU A 5 10.27 -5.33 14.05
N ASP A 6 9.79 -4.16 14.45
CA ASP A 6 8.47 -3.99 15.05
C ASP A 6 7.44 -3.44 14.04
N GLY A 7 7.89 -2.88 12.93
CA GLY A 7 7.00 -2.37 11.89
C GLY A 7 7.62 -2.38 10.50
N LEU A 8 6.80 -2.65 9.49
CA LEU A 8 7.17 -2.61 8.08
C LEU A 8 6.08 -1.88 7.30
N ILE A 9 6.43 -0.77 6.65
CA ILE A 9 5.50 -0.01 5.80
C ILE A 9 5.93 -0.12 4.34
N HIS A 10 5.09 -0.71 3.52
CA HIS A 10 5.25 -0.72 2.07
C HIS A 10 4.56 0.50 1.46
N ASN A 11 5.31 1.59 1.33
CA ASN A 11 4.83 2.87 0.79
C ASN A 11 5.32 3.14 -0.64
N ALA A 12 6.49 2.65 -1.01
CA ALA A 12 7.09 2.90 -2.32
C ALA A 12 6.18 2.40 -3.45
N ALA A 13 5.91 3.25 -4.44
CA ALA A 13 5.14 2.89 -5.61
C ALA A 13 5.41 3.88 -6.76
N ILE A 14 5.20 3.42 -7.98
CA ILE A 14 5.14 4.27 -9.18
C ILE A 14 3.77 4.16 -9.83
N LEU A 15 3.33 5.23 -10.49
CA LEU A 15 2.03 5.28 -11.20
C LEU A 15 2.06 4.44 -12.48
N GLY A 16 3.21 4.36 -13.15
CA GLY A 16 3.26 3.93 -14.53
C GLY A 16 2.66 5.00 -15.45
N THR A 17 1.79 4.57 -16.36
CA THR A 17 1.06 5.49 -17.25
C THR A 17 -0.44 5.19 -17.25
N GLN A 18 -1.24 6.20 -17.59
CA GLN A 18 -2.69 6.08 -17.76
C GLN A 18 -3.00 6.05 -19.26
N MET A 19 -3.24 4.84 -19.79
CA MET A 19 -3.53 4.63 -21.21
C MET A 19 -4.31 3.33 -21.44
N PRO A 20 -4.93 3.13 -22.62
CA PRO A 20 -5.58 1.88 -22.99
C PRO A 20 -4.63 0.69 -22.89
N ILE A 21 -5.16 -0.48 -22.54
CA ILE A 21 -4.35 -1.70 -22.35
C ILE A 21 -3.66 -2.16 -23.63
N ASP A 22 -4.31 -2.02 -24.77
CA ASP A 22 -3.77 -2.38 -26.10
C ASP A 22 -2.58 -1.51 -26.54
N GLN A 23 -2.39 -0.36 -25.88
CA GLN A 23 -1.29 0.58 -26.14
C GLN A 23 -0.27 0.63 -25.00
N TYR A 24 -0.44 -0.20 -23.97
CA TYR A 24 0.39 -0.12 -22.76
C TYR A 24 1.82 -0.61 -23.03
N ASP A 25 2.82 0.21 -22.68
CA ASP A 25 4.23 -0.19 -22.78
C ASP A 25 4.53 -1.38 -21.87
N ILE A 26 5.01 -2.48 -22.46
CA ILE A 26 5.28 -3.72 -21.72
C ILE A 26 6.41 -3.58 -20.70
N LYS A 27 7.40 -2.74 -20.95
CA LYS A 27 8.50 -2.51 -19.99
C LYS A 27 8.00 -1.73 -18.78
N LEU A 28 7.14 -0.74 -19.05
CA LEU A 28 6.51 0.04 -17.97
C LEU A 28 5.52 -0.80 -17.16
N TRP A 29 4.82 -1.73 -17.80
CA TRP A 29 3.99 -2.74 -17.13
C TRP A 29 4.82 -3.55 -16.13
N TYR A 30 5.90 -4.18 -16.58
CA TYR A 30 6.75 -4.99 -15.72
C TYR A 30 7.41 -4.18 -14.61
N SER A 31 7.93 -2.98 -14.90
CA SER A 31 8.55 -2.14 -13.87
C SER A 31 7.54 -1.69 -12.80
N THR A 32 6.30 -1.39 -13.21
CA THR A 32 5.24 -1.02 -12.26
C THR A 32 4.88 -2.19 -11.35
N LEU A 33 4.69 -3.39 -11.89
CA LEU A 33 4.43 -4.59 -11.09
C LEU A 33 5.62 -4.95 -10.21
N GLN A 34 6.84 -4.82 -10.72
CA GLN A 34 8.06 -5.10 -9.97
C GLN A 34 8.16 -4.21 -8.73
N ILE A 35 7.95 -2.91 -8.88
CA ILE A 35 8.09 -1.95 -7.77
C ILE A 35 6.89 -2.03 -6.82
N ASN A 36 5.67 -2.07 -7.36
CA ASN A 36 4.47 -1.93 -6.55
C ASN A 36 3.99 -3.24 -5.91
N LEU A 37 4.40 -4.41 -6.41
CA LEU A 37 3.90 -5.71 -5.98
C LEU A 37 5.03 -6.69 -5.64
N SER A 38 5.94 -6.96 -6.59
CA SER A 38 6.99 -7.98 -6.39
C SER A 38 8.00 -7.56 -5.31
N ALA A 39 8.41 -6.29 -5.29
CA ALA A 39 9.35 -5.81 -4.27
C ALA A 39 8.75 -5.83 -2.86
N PRO A 40 7.50 -5.39 -2.60
CA PRO A 40 6.82 -5.63 -1.33
C PRO A 40 6.79 -7.09 -0.90
N PHE A 41 6.45 -8.01 -1.81
CA PHE A 41 6.50 -9.45 -1.53
C PHE A 41 7.90 -9.91 -1.10
N MET A 42 8.92 -9.61 -1.90
CA MET A 42 10.30 -10.02 -1.64
C MET A 42 10.84 -9.46 -0.32
N LEU A 43 10.58 -8.17 -0.04
CA LEU A 43 10.99 -7.54 1.21
C LEU A 43 10.26 -8.14 2.41
N THR A 44 8.97 -8.39 2.31
CA THR A 44 8.20 -9.05 3.37
C THR A 44 8.77 -10.43 3.66
N GLN A 45 8.94 -11.28 2.64
CA GLN A 45 9.52 -12.61 2.76
C GLN A 45 10.88 -12.58 3.47
N PHE A 46 11.74 -11.66 3.08
CA PHE A 46 13.07 -11.50 3.67
C PHE A 46 13.02 -11.02 5.13
N LEU A 47 12.04 -10.18 5.49
CA LEU A 47 11.96 -9.53 6.80
C LEU A 47 11.10 -10.29 7.82
N ILE A 48 10.26 -11.24 7.40
CA ILE A 48 9.44 -12.07 8.31
C ILE A 48 10.26 -12.63 9.49
N PRO A 49 11.48 -13.20 9.32
CA PRO A 49 12.24 -13.72 10.46
C PRO A 49 12.63 -12.66 11.50
N ALA A 50 12.75 -11.40 11.10
CA ALA A 50 13.02 -10.28 12.02
C ALA A 50 11.74 -9.77 12.69
N LEU A 51 10.61 -9.75 11.97
CA LEU A 51 9.28 -9.41 12.47
C LEU A 51 8.80 -10.44 13.51
N MET A 52 9.04 -11.72 13.27
CA MET A 52 8.71 -12.82 14.21
C MET A 52 9.43 -12.75 15.56
N LYS A 53 10.46 -11.94 15.68
CA LYS A 53 11.16 -11.69 16.95
C LYS A 53 10.57 -10.53 17.76
N SER A 54 9.60 -9.84 17.20
CA SER A 54 8.85 -8.81 17.90
C SER A 54 7.70 -9.44 18.68
N ASP A 55 7.40 -8.88 19.83
CA ASP A 55 6.25 -9.25 20.63
C ASP A 55 4.94 -8.64 20.07
N ASP A 56 5.06 -7.68 19.11
CA ASP A 56 3.94 -6.94 18.56
C ASP A 56 4.36 -6.25 17.24
N ALA A 57 4.41 -7.01 16.14
CA ALA A 57 4.84 -6.50 14.84
C ALA A 57 3.67 -6.08 13.93
N ARG A 58 3.91 -5.09 13.09
CA ARG A 58 2.93 -4.54 12.14
C ARG A 58 3.47 -4.51 10.72
N ILE A 59 2.69 -5.00 9.77
CA ILE A 59 2.94 -4.82 8.34
C ILE A 59 1.81 -3.98 7.75
N LEU A 60 2.14 -2.88 7.11
CA LEU A 60 1.18 -1.98 6.49
C LEU A 60 1.51 -1.76 5.02
N PHE A 61 0.54 -2.02 4.15
CA PHE A 61 0.65 -1.78 2.72
C PHE A 61 -0.17 -0.55 2.31
N LEU A 62 0.45 0.41 1.64
CA LEU A 62 -0.24 1.55 1.04
C LEU A 62 -0.95 1.09 -0.24
N SER A 63 -2.26 1.06 -0.19
CA SER A 63 -3.15 0.74 -1.30
C SER A 63 -3.72 1.99 -1.98
N SER A 64 -4.81 1.85 -2.70
CA SER A 64 -5.49 2.91 -3.42
C SER A 64 -6.95 2.52 -3.69
N THR A 65 -7.81 3.49 -3.95
CA THR A 65 -9.17 3.25 -4.45
C THR A 65 -9.18 2.35 -5.69
N VAL A 66 -8.20 2.51 -6.60
CA VAL A 66 -8.10 1.68 -7.81
C VAL A 66 -7.53 0.27 -7.57
N GLY A 67 -7.15 -0.05 -6.34
CA GLY A 67 -6.83 -1.41 -5.90
C GLY A 67 -8.05 -2.19 -5.38
N ARG A 68 -9.21 -1.52 -5.25
CA ARG A 68 -10.48 -2.11 -4.77
C ARG A 68 -11.61 -1.95 -5.78
N LYS A 69 -11.55 -0.91 -6.61
CA LYS A 69 -12.50 -0.66 -7.69
C LYS A 69 -11.72 -0.29 -8.95
N ALA A 70 -11.77 -1.16 -9.95
CA ALA A 70 -11.07 -0.94 -11.22
C ALA A 70 -11.53 0.36 -11.91
N ARG A 71 -10.61 1.00 -12.60
CA ARG A 71 -10.87 2.22 -13.37
C ARG A 71 -10.15 2.13 -14.72
N ALA A 72 -10.85 2.50 -15.79
CA ALA A 72 -10.26 2.53 -17.13
C ALA A 72 -8.97 3.35 -17.18
N TYR A 73 -8.02 2.89 -17.96
CA TYR A 73 -6.71 3.51 -18.21
C TYR A 73 -5.70 3.45 -17.04
N TRP A 74 -6.03 2.81 -15.91
CA TRP A 74 -5.12 2.68 -14.76
C TRP A 74 -4.22 1.44 -14.80
N GLY A 75 -4.31 0.62 -15.83
CA GLY A 75 -3.44 -0.49 -16.21
C GLY A 75 -2.66 -1.16 -15.09
N ALA A 76 -1.34 -1.17 -15.20
CA ALA A 76 -0.45 -1.84 -14.27
C ALA A 76 -0.56 -1.31 -12.82
N TYR A 77 -0.85 -0.02 -12.61
CA TYR A 77 -1.02 0.53 -11.27
C TYR A 77 -2.22 -0.12 -10.56
N SER A 78 -3.38 -0.15 -11.23
CA SER A 78 -4.58 -0.80 -10.66
C SER A 78 -4.32 -2.27 -10.36
N VAL A 79 -3.77 -3.02 -11.33
CA VAL A 79 -3.44 -4.44 -11.15
C VAL A 79 -2.49 -4.65 -9.98
N SER A 80 -1.44 -3.82 -9.85
CA SER A 80 -0.50 -3.91 -8.74
C SER A 80 -1.17 -3.67 -7.38
N LYS A 81 -2.10 -2.72 -7.30
CA LYS A 81 -2.80 -2.41 -6.04
C LYS A 81 -3.86 -3.45 -5.68
N PHE A 82 -4.55 -4.06 -6.66
CA PHE A 82 -5.36 -5.26 -6.42
C PHE A 82 -4.50 -6.43 -5.92
N GLY A 83 -3.32 -6.63 -6.52
CA GLY A 83 -2.36 -7.63 -6.07
C GLY A 83 -1.90 -7.43 -4.63
N ILE A 84 -1.63 -6.19 -4.22
CA ILE A 84 -1.27 -5.84 -2.82
C ILE A 84 -2.43 -6.12 -1.85
N GLU A 85 -3.68 -5.81 -2.22
CA GLU A 85 -4.84 -6.13 -1.38
C GLU A 85 -4.97 -7.65 -1.17
N GLY A 86 -4.84 -8.43 -2.25
CA GLY A 86 -4.85 -9.89 -2.18
C GLY A 86 -3.67 -10.45 -1.39
N PHE A 87 -2.46 -9.95 -1.64
CA PHE A 87 -1.26 -10.39 -0.92
C PHE A 87 -1.36 -10.11 0.58
N ALA A 88 -1.76 -8.90 0.96
CA ALA A 88 -1.91 -8.53 2.37
C ALA A 88 -2.95 -9.40 3.08
N LYS A 89 -4.08 -9.70 2.42
CA LYS A 89 -5.11 -10.58 2.98
C LYS A 89 -4.61 -12.00 3.17
N THR A 90 -3.95 -12.58 2.15
CA THR A 90 -3.33 -13.91 2.25
C THR A 90 -2.33 -13.96 3.41
N LEU A 91 -1.44 -12.96 3.49
CA LEU A 91 -0.43 -12.90 4.53
C LEU A 91 -1.02 -12.75 5.94
N SER A 92 -2.12 -12.00 6.09
CA SER A 92 -2.81 -11.86 7.38
C SER A 92 -3.39 -13.18 7.90
N GLU A 93 -3.89 -14.02 6.99
CA GLU A 93 -4.40 -15.37 7.32
C GLU A 93 -3.24 -16.33 7.69
N GLU A 94 -2.14 -16.29 6.91
CA GLU A 94 -0.96 -17.12 7.19
C GLU A 94 -0.32 -16.79 8.56
N LEU A 95 -0.36 -15.52 8.96
CA LEU A 95 0.26 -15.03 10.20
C LEU A 95 -0.73 -14.90 11.38
N GLU A 96 -1.98 -15.36 11.24
CA GLU A 96 -3.05 -15.21 12.24
C GLU A 96 -2.66 -15.70 13.64
N LYS A 97 -1.86 -16.75 13.72
CA LYS A 97 -1.41 -17.36 15.00
C LYS A 97 -0.07 -16.78 15.51
N THR A 98 0.35 -15.64 14.98
CA THR A 98 1.60 -14.96 15.36
C THR A 98 1.31 -13.61 16.03
N GLN A 99 2.37 -12.90 16.39
CA GLN A 99 2.29 -11.52 16.93
C GLN A 99 2.37 -10.47 15.80
N ILE A 100 2.16 -10.86 14.54
CA ILE A 100 2.26 -9.97 13.38
C ILE A 100 0.87 -9.66 12.87
N THR A 101 0.51 -8.38 12.81
CA THR A 101 -0.71 -7.95 12.12
C THR A 101 -0.39 -7.37 10.74
N VAL A 102 -1.29 -7.59 9.78
CA VAL A 102 -1.11 -7.19 8.38
C VAL A 102 -2.36 -6.46 7.90
N ASN A 103 -2.21 -5.22 7.45
CA ASN A 103 -3.34 -4.43 6.98
C ASN A 103 -2.99 -3.68 5.69
N THR A 104 -4.01 -3.31 4.92
CA THR A 104 -3.89 -2.34 3.84
C THR A 104 -4.54 -1.03 4.20
N ILE A 105 -4.00 0.08 3.70
CA ILE A 105 -4.59 1.39 3.88
C ILE A 105 -4.68 2.13 2.54
N ASN A 106 -5.88 2.58 2.19
CA ASN A 106 -6.10 3.54 1.14
C ASN A 106 -6.12 4.94 1.76
N PRO A 107 -5.08 5.75 1.55
CA PRO A 107 -5.01 7.09 2.15
C PRO A 107 -5.94 8.11 1.47
N GLY A 108 -6.60 7.74 0.37
CA GLY A 108 -7.39 8.62 -0.45
C GLY A 108 -6.55 9.63 -1.24
N LYS A 109 -7.08 10.84 -1.38
CA LYS A 109 -6.37 11.94 -2.05
C LYS A 109 -5.25 12.45 -1.15
N ILE A 110 -4.01 12.48 -1.67
CA ILE A 110 -2.85 13.07 -1.00
C ILE A 110 -2.09 13.91 -2.01
N ARG A 111 -1.69 15.11 -1.63
CA ARG A 111 -0.89 16.06 -2.43
C ARG A 111 0.53 15.52 -2.61
N THR A 112 0.74 14.80 -3.68
CA THR A 112 2.02 14.20 -4.08
C THR A 112 2.27 14.44 -5.55
N GLU A 113 3.51 14.25 -5.99
CA GLU A 113 3.88 14.31 -7.41
C GLU A 113 3.11 13.26 -8.23
N MET A 114 2.94 12.06 -7.69
CA MET A 114 2.11 11.01 -8.31
C MET A 114 0.67 11.48 -8.53
N ARG A 115 0.08 12.19 -7.55
CA ARG A 115 -1.28 12.74 -7.66
C ARG A 115 -1.35 13.81 -8.74
N ARG A 116 -0.39 14.73 -8.78
CA ARG A 116 -0.29 15.78 -9.80
C ARG A 116 -0.20 15.19 -11.21
N THR A 117 0.59 14.13 -11.39
CA THR A 117 0.71 13.43 -12.68
C THR A 117 -0.61 12.74 -13.06
N ALA A 118 -1.27 12.08 -12.10
CA ALA A 118 -2.53 11.37 -12.37
C ALA A 118 -3.73 12.29 -12.64
N TYR A 119 -3.71 13.51 -12.11
CA TYR A 119 -4.81 14.49 -12.17
C TYR A 119 -4.28 15.90 -12.43
N PRO A 120 -3.75 16.18 -13.64
CA PRO A 120 -3.07 17.45 -13.92
C PRO A 120 -3.98 18.69 -13.86
N ALA A 121 -5.29 18.50 -14.00
CA ALA A 121 -6.28 19.58 -13.92
C ALA A 121 -6.85 19.79 -12.49
N GLU A 122 -6.44 18.98 -11.50
CA GLU A 122 -6.93 19.11 -10.12
C GLU A 122 -6.20 20.26 -9.41
N ASP A 123 -6.95 21.13 -8.74
CA ASP A 123 -6.35 22.17 -7.89
C ASP A 123 -5.66 21.53 -6.68
N ALA A 124 -4.34 21.57 -6.69
CA ALA A 124 -3.52 20.99 -5.63
C ALA A 124 -3.79 21.61 -4.24
N SER A 125 -4.32 22.86 -4.17
CA SER A 125 -4.62 23.50 -2.90
C SER A 125 -5.76 22.81 -2.15
N THR A 126 -6.68 22.14 -2.89
CA THR A 126 -7.83 21.41 -2.34
C THR A 126 -7.48 20.00 -1.90
N VAL A 127 -6.26 19.53 -2.16
CA VAL A 127 -5.80 18.17 -1.85
C VAL A 127 -4.99 18.17 -0.54
N PRO A 128 -5.34 17.36 0.46
CA PRO A 128 -4.62 17.29 1.73
C PRO A 128 -3.14 16.96 1.56
N LYS A 129 -2.29 17.54 2.40
CA LYS A 129 -0.86 17.22 2.45
C LYS A 129 -0.63 15.83 3.10
N PRO A 130 0.50 15.17 2.83
CA PRO A 130 0.84 13.89 3.47
C PRO A 130 0.76 13.94 5.00
N GLU A 131 1.21 15.03 5.61
CA GLU A 131 1.26 15.22 7.06
C GLU A 131 -0.13 15.17 7.69
N GLU A 132 -1.15 15.66 6.97
CA GLU A 132 -2.55 15.66 7.42
C GLU A 132 -3.17 14.26 7.46
N LYS A 133 -2.52 13.28 6.82
CA LYS A 133 -2.96 11.88 6.73
C LYS A 133 -2.09 10.90 7.50
N SER A 134 -0.96 11.35 8.05
CA SER A 134 0.01 10.46 8.70
C SER A 134 -0.46 9.93 10.05
N SER A 135 -1.33 10.63 10.75
CA SER A 135 -1.80 10.23 12.09
C SER A 135 -2.42 8.84 12.15
N ILE A 136 -3.15 8.44 11.12
CA ILE A 136 -3.75 7.10 11.07
C ILE A 136 -2.68 6.00 10.87
N ILE A 137 -1.61 6.30 10.11
CA ILE A 137 -0.49 5.37 9.94
C ILE A 137 0.21 5.18 11.28
N VAL A 138 0.45 6.27 12.02
CA VAL A 138 1.02 6.21 13.37
C VAL A 138 0.12 5.40 14.30
N TYR A 139 -1.19 5.63 14.27
CA TYR A 139 -2.16 4.87 15.06
C TYR A 139 -2.11 3.36 14.75
N LEU A 140 -2.09 2.98 13.47
CA LEU A 140 -2.03 1.57 13.06
C LEU A 140 -0.72 0.87 13.44
N LEU A 141 0.34 1.64 13.64
CA LEU A 141 1.65 1.15 14.09
C LEU A 141 1.83 1.22 15.60
N SER A 142 0.87 1.81 16.32
CA SER A 142 0.90 1.93 17.79
C SER A 142 0.23 0.74 18.47
N ASN A 143 0.33 0.68 19.80
CA ASN A 143 -0.31 -0.36 20.60
C ASN A 143 -1.85 -0.32 20.50
N GLU A 144 -2.44 0.85 20.28
CA GLU A 144 -3.88 1.00 20.08
C GLU A 144 -4.37 0.32 18.81
N GLY A 145 -3.52 0.27 17.76
CA GLY A 145 -3.80 -0.43 16.50
C GLY A 145 -3.56 -1.94 16.53
N SER A 146 -3.07 -2.50 17.64
CA SER A 146 -2.60 -3.91 17.74
C SER A 146 -3.64 -4.98 17.43
N LYS A 147 -4.92 -4.68 17.58
CA LYS A 147 -6.02 -5.62 17.36
C LYS A 147 -6.56 -5.59 15.94
N ILE A 148 -6.05 -4.71 15.08
CA ILE A 148 -6.51 -4.56 13.70
C ILE A 148 -5.64 -5.48 12.83
N ASN A 149 -6.25 -6.53 12.26
CA ASN A 149 -5.56 -7.49 11.39
C ASN A 149 -6.44 -7.91 10.21
N GLY A 150 -5.86 -8.00 9.02
CA GLY A 150 -6.54 -8.42 7.80
C GLY A 150 -7.51 -7.39 7.22
N GLU A 151 -7.44 -6.13 7.68
CA GLU A 151 -8.40 -5.09 7.33
C GLU A 151 -7.95 -4.26 6.11
N GLN A 152 -8.95 -3.86 5.32
CA GLN A 152 -8.80 -2.95 4.18
C GLN A 152 -9.28 -1.54 4.55
N LEU A 153 -8.43 -0.78 5.21
CA LEU A 153 -8.77 0.52 5.78
C LEU A 153 -8.78 1.64 4.72
N THR A 154 -9.63 2.62 4.91
CA THR A 154 -9.69 3.83 4.07
C THR A 154 -9.71 5.08 4.93
N ILE A 155 -8.79 6.03 4.69
CA ILE A 155 -8.76 7.32 5.39
C ILE A 155 -9.71 8.34 4.74
N ALA A 156 -9.97 8.19 3.44
CA ALA A 156 -10.85 9.10 2.73
C ALA A 156 -12.31 8.86 3.11
N LYS A 157 -13.09 9.95 3.28
CA LYS A 157 -14.55 9.84 3.15
C LYS A 157 -14.86 9.29 1.76
N PRO A 158 -15.84 8.40 1.60
CA PRO A 158 -16.31 8.03 0.27
C PRO A 158 -16.71 9.31 -0.47
N ASP A 159 -16.25 9.43 -1.73
CA ASP A 159 -16.65 10.52 -2.63
C ASP A 159 -18.13 10.41 -2.94
#